data_cd6d8468158c180887542debfb5855f2
#
_entry.id   cd6d8468158c180887542debfb5855f2
#
_cell.length_a   1.000
_cell.length_b   1.000
_cell.length_c   1.000
_cell.angle_alpha   90.00
_cell.angle_beta   90.00
_cell.angle_gamma   90.00
#
_symmetry.space_group_name_H-M   'P 1'
#
loop_
_entity.id
_entity.type
_entity.pdbx_description
1 polymer ?
#
loop_
_entity_poly.entity_id
_entity_poly.type
_entity_poly.pdbx_seq_one_letter_code
_entity_poly.pdbx_strand_id
1 'polypeptide(L)'
;MLQYLSDITEKHIETIRCCMNDVQSEYEPDRSLMLRVYSISQRLSENPSMYQLSSEELDIVCMCLNDSLSILDELSSEINSNDRSEMMEHMSYSEDISEILRVLQRN
;
A
#
# COMPACT_ATOMS: atom_id res chain seq x y z
N MET A 1 -3.61 17.77 -12.41
CA MET A 1 -3.54 16.69 -13.41
C MET A 1 -2.81 15.49 -12.86
N LEU A 2 -3.35 14.29 -13.04
CA LEU A 2 -2.83 13.08 -12.41
C LEU A 2 -1.91 12.27 -13.34
N GLN A 3 -1.09 12.97 -14.14
CA GLN A 3 -0.19 12.31 -15.09
C GLN A 3 0.84 11.41 -14.42
N TYR A 4 1.22 11.74 -13.19
CA TYR A 4 2.17 10.92 -12.42
C TYR A 4 1.64 9.50 -12.17
N LEU A 5 0.33 9.29 -12.26
CA LEU A 5 -0.25 7.96 -12.07
C LEU A 5 0.13 6.99 -13.18
N SER A 6 0.60 7.49 -14.32
CA SER A 6 1.11 6.63 -15.39
C SER A 6 2.39 5.89 -14.99
N ASP A 7 3.08 6.38 -13.95
CA ASP A 7 4.28 5.72 -13.43
C ASP A 7 3.95 4.52 -12.53
N ILE A 8 2.68 4.35 -12.17
CA ILE A 8 2.21 3.21 -11.38
C ILE A 8 1.95 2.03 -12.33
N THR A 9 2.71 0.96 -12.15
CA THR A 9 2.59 -0.26 -12.96
C THR A 9 1.59 -1.23 -12.33
N GLU A 10 1.24 -2.29 -13.05
CA GLU A 10 0.38 -3.36 -12.50
C GLU A 10 1.03 -4.03 -11.29
N LYS A 11 2.35 -4.15 -11.30
CA LYS A 11 3.09 -4.70 -10.16
C LYS A 11 2.93 -3.81 -8.93
N HIS A 12 2.99 -2.49 -9.11
CA HIS A 12 2.76 -1.54 -8.03
C HIS A 12 1.35 -1.67 -7.47
N ILE A 13 0.36 -1.84 -8.34
CA ILE A 13 -1.05 -1.99 -7.92
C ILE A 13 -1.22 -3.28 -7.11
N GLU A 14 -0.55 -4.35 -7.49
CA GLU A 14 -0.55 -5.61 -6.73
C GLU A 14 0.01 -5.38 -5.33
N THR A 15 1.11 -4.66 -5.22
CA THR A 15 1.70 -4.29 -3.92
C THR A 15 0.73 -3.45 -3.09
N ILE A 16 0.07 -2.47 -3.70
CA ILE A 16 -0.94 -1.63 -3.04
C ILE A 16 -2.07 -2.50 -2.48
N ARG A 17 -2.57 -3.44 -3.26
CA ARG A 17 -3.64 -4.34 -2.82
C ARG A 17 -3.21 -5.20 -1.64
N CYS A 18 -1.99 -5.72 -1.69
CA CYS A 18 -1.44 -6.51 -0.58
C CYS A 18 -1.38 -5.67 0.70
N CYS A 19 -0.89 -4.44 0.60
CA CYS A 19 -0.82 -3.52 1.75
C CYS A 19 -2.21 -3.24 2.31
N MET A 20 -3.18 -2.96 1.44
CA MET A 20 -4.55 -2.67 1.86
C MET A 20 -5.18 -3.86 2.58
N ASN A 21 -4.95 -5.07 2.08
CA ASN A 21 -5.46 -6.28 2.72
C ASN A 21 -4.80 -6.52 4.08
N ASP A 22 -3.50 -6.25 4.19
CA ASP A 22 -2.76 -6.47 5.43
C ASP A 22 -3.19 -5.52 6.54
N VAL A 23 -3.51 -4.27 6.20
CA VAL A 23 -3.88 -3.25 7.19
C VAL A 23 -5.38 -3.15 7.43
N GLN A 24 -6.19 -3.85 6.66
CA GLN A 24 -7.65 -3.75 6.75
C GLN A 24 -8.16 -4.05 8.16
N SER A 25 -7.58 -5.04 8.83
CA SER A 25 -7.97 -5.41 10.19
C SER A 25 -7.70 -4.31 11.22
N GLU A 26 -6.71 -3.44 10.94
CA GLU A 26 -6.38 -2.32 11.82
C GLU A 26 -7.52 -1.28 11.84
N TYR A 27 -8.36 -1.27 10.83
CA TYR A 27 -9.45 -0.31 10.68
C TYR A 27 -10.80 -0.87 11.13
N GLU A 28 -10.85 -2.07 11.72
CA GLU A 28 -12.11 -2.66 12.19
C GLU A 28 -12.93 -1.74 13.10
N PRO A 29 -12.34 -0.98 14.03
CA PRO A 29 -13.11 -0.07 14.85
C PRO A 29 -13.82 1.03 14.05
N ASP A 30 -13.28 1.41 12.89
CA ASP A 30 -13.94 2.33 11.96
C ASP A 30 -14.48 1.54 10.78
N ARG A 31 -15.69 1.05 10.93
CA ARG A 31 -16.32 0.19 9.92
C ARG A 31 -16.47 0.88 8.56
N SER A 32 -16.76 2.17 8.57
CA SER A 32 -16.91 2.95 7.34
C SER A 32 -15.60 2.99 6.56
N LEU A 33 -14.50 3.27 7.26
CA LEU A 33 -13.17 3.29 6.65
C LEU A 33 -12.78 1.90 6.14
N MET A 34 -13.01 0.86 6.93
CA MET A 34 -12.72 -0.51 6.55
C MET A 34 -13.43 -0.91 5.25
N LEU A 35 -14.70 -0.54 5.12
CA LEU A 35 -15.48 -0.83 3.92
C LEU A 35 -14.96 -0.06 2.70
N ARG A 36 -14.51 1.17 2.89
CA ARG A 36 -13.91 1.95 1.81
C ARG A 36 -12.61 1.35 1.33
N VAL A 37 -11.76 0.91 2.25
CA VAL A 37 -10.50 0.22 1.91
C VAL A 37 -10.80 -1.05 1.12
N TYR A 38 -11.74 -1.84 1.58
CA TYR A 38 -12.16 -3.06 0.87
C TYR A 38 -12.67 -2.75 -0.54
N SER A 39 -13.53 -1.73 -0.68
CA SER A 39 -14.09 -1.34 -1.98
C SER A 39 -13.00 -0.92 -2.97
N ILE A 40 -12.03 -0.13 -2.53
CA ILE A 40 -10.92 0.32 -3.38
C ILE A 40 -10.10 -0.90 -3.82
N SER A 41 -9.76 -1.80 -2.90
CA SER A 41 -9.00 -3.00 -3.20
C SER A 41 -9.70 -3.88 -4.23
N GLN A 42 -11.02 -4.03 -4.11
CA GLN A 42 -11.82 -4.80 -5.06
C GLN A 42 -11.82 -4.19 -6.44
N ARG A 43 -12.00 -2.86 -6.52
CA ARG A 43 -11.99 -2.18 -7.81
C ARG A 43 -10.64 -2.28 -8.51
N LEU A 44 -9.54 -2.20 -7.76
CA LEU A 44 -8.21 -2.37 -8.31
C LEU A 44 -7.95 -3.80 -8.77
N SER A 45 -8.61 -4.77 -8.15
CA SER A 45 -8.55 -6.18 -8.58
C SER A 45 -9.22 -6.37 -9.95
N GLU A 46 -10.36 -5.70 -10.14
CA GLU A 46 -11.13 -5.82 -11.39
C GLU A 46 -10.53 -4.98 -12.50
N ASN A 47 -10.01 -3.81 -12.17
CA ASN A 47 -9.41 -2.88 -13.13
C ASN A 47 -8.17 -2.24 -12.50
N PRO A 48 -6.97 -2.74 -12.83
CA PRO A 48 -5.73 -2.24 -12.22
C PRO A 48 -5.33 -0.87 -12.79
N SER A 49 -6.12 0.16 -12.45
CA SER A 49 -5.87 1.53 -12.87
C SER A 49 -6.11 2.50 -11.72
N MET A 50 -5.09 3.30 -11.38
CA MET A 50 -5.21 4.32 -10.35
C MET A 50 -6.06 5.51 -10.79
N TYR A 51 -6.26 5.67 -12.09
CA TYR A 51 -7.06 6.79 -12.62
C TYR A 51 -8.54 6.72 -12.25
N GLN A 52 -9.03 5.54 -11.89
CA GLN A 52 -10.42 5.38 -11.45
C GLN A 52 -10.67 5.90 -10.04
N LEU A 53 -9.60 6.19 -9.29
CA LEU A 53 -9.70 6.61 -7.91
C LEU A 53 -9.84 8.13 -7.81
N SER A 54 -10.70 8.58 -6.90
CA SER A 54 -10.83 10.00 -6.57
C SER A 54 -9.63 10.45 -5.74
N SER A 55 -9.46 11.75 -5.59
CA SER A 55 -8.42 12.33 -4.74
C SER A 55 -8.51 11.80 -3.30
N GLU A 56 -9.72 11.73 -2.76
CA GLU A 56 -9.98 11.21 -1.42
C GLU A 56 -9.60 9.73 -1.32
N GLU A 57 -9.90 8.94 -2.35
CA GLU A 57 -9.54 7.53 -2.40
C GLU A 57 -8.03 7.32 -2.50
N LEU A 58 -7.34 8.18 -3.24
CA LEU A 58 -5.88 8.16 -3.29
C LEU A 58 -5.26 8.45 -1.92
N ASP A 59 -5.87 9.36 -1.15
CA ASP A 59 -5.42 9.64 0.21
C ASP A 59 -5.57 8.40 1.10
N ILE A 60 -6.66 7.65 0.94
CA ILE A 60 -6.88 6.39 1.66
C ILE A 60 -5.80 5.37 1.29
N VAL A 61 -5.46 5.25 0.02
CA VAL A 61 -4.39 4.36 -0.44
C VAL A 61 -3.06 4.75 0.22
N CYS A 62 -2.73 6.04 0.23
CA CYS A 62 -1.50 6.53 0.86
C CYS A 62 -1.48 6.22 2.36
N MET A 63 -2.61 6.38 3.04
CA MET A 63 -2.73 6.03 4.46
C MET A 63 -2.43 4.55 4.68
N CYS A 64 -3.00 3.67 3.85
CA CYS A 64 -2.75 2.23 3.96
C CYS A 64 -1.28 1.89 3.74
N LEU A 65 -0.64 2.53 2.78
CA LEU A 65 0.77 2.31 2.49
C LEU A 65 1.65 2.78 3.66
N ASN A 66 1.36 3.94 4.24
CA ASN A 66 2.09 4.45 5.40
C ASN A 66 1.93 3.53 6.61
N ASP A 67 0.72 3.04 6.85
CA ASP A 67 0.44 2.13 7.96
C ASP A 67 1.16 0.79 7.75
N SER A 68 1.22 0.33 6.51
CA SER A 68 1.97 -0.88 6.16
C SER A 68 3.46 -0.72 6.45
N LEU A 69 4.04 0.45 6.12
CA LEU A 69 5.44 0.73 6.44
C LEU A 69 5.69 0.74 7.94
N SER A 70 4.77 1.30 8.73
CA SER A 70 4.88 1.31 10.19
C SER A 70 4.89 -0.11 10.75
N ILE A 71 4.03 -0.98 10.24
CA ILE A 71 3.99 -2.39 10.64
C ILE A 71 5.29 -3.09 10.27
N LEU A 72 5.82 -2.83 9.08
CA LEU A 72 7.09 -3.41 8.65
C LEU A 72 8.25 -2.95 9.54
N ASP A 73 8.26 -1.69 9.95
CA ASP A 73 9.27 -1.16 10.87
C ASP A 73 9.21 -1.88 12.23
N GLU A 74 8.03 -2.12 12.74
CA GLU A 74 7.87 -2.89 13.99
C GLU A 74 8.37 -4.32 13.83
N LEU A 75 8.03 -4.96 12.71
CA LEU A 75 8.45 -6.33 12.44
C LEU A 75 9.94 -6.44 12.22
N SER A 76 10.59 -5.40 11.69
CA SER A 76 12.03 -5.44 11.44
C SER A 76 12.84 -5.63 12.71
N SER A 77 12.34 -5.15 13.84
CA SER A 77 13.02 -5.35 15.14
C SER A 77 12.91 -6.79 15.62
N GLU A 78 11.97 -7.57 15.10
CA GLU A 78 11.74 -8.97 15.45
C GLU A 78 12.43 -9.95 14.51
N ILE A 79 12.89 -9.47 13.34
CA ILE A 79 13.56 -10.33 12.37
C ILE A 79 14.92 -10.74 12.90
N ASN A 80 15.18 -12.05 12.85
CA ASN A 80 16.47 -12.59 13.23
C ASN A 80 17.54 -12.13 12.22
N SER A 81 18.57 -11.43 12.71
CA SER A 81 19.65 -10.91 11.86
C SER A 81 20.42 -11.99 11.12
N ASN A 82 20.28 -13.26 11.52
CA ASN A 82 20.92 -14.38 10.83
C ASN A 82 20.12 -14.86 9.61
N ASP A 83 18.85 -14.43 9.46
CA ASP A 83 18.04 -14.79 8.31
C ASP A 83 18.08 -13.67 7.26
N ARG A 84 19.07 -13.78 6.37
CA ARG A 84 19.29 -12.81 5.31
C ARG A 84 18.16 -12.78 4.28
N SER A 85 17.58 -13.94 3.97
CA SER A 85 16.49 -14.03 3.00
C SER A 85 15.29 -13.23 3.46
N GLU A 86 14.88 -13.40 4.71
CA GLU A 86 13.76 -12.69 5.30
C GLU A 86 14.03 -11.19 5.34
N MET A 87 15.24 -10.79 5.74
CA MET A 87 15.66 -9.39 5.76
C MET A 87 15.59 -8.76 4.37
N MET A 88 16.08 -9.46 3.35
CA MET A 88 16.09 -8.94 1.98
C MET A 88 14.67 -8.77 1.43
N GLU A 89 13.78 -9.73 1.67
CA GLU A 89 12.39 -9.65 1.25
C GLU A 89 11.70 -8.47 1.94
N HIS A 90 11.93 -8.31 3.23
CA HIS A 90 11.38 -7.22 4.02
C HIS A 90 11.83 -5.85 3.47
N MET A 91 13.12 -5.69 3.20
CA MET A 91 13.68 -4.45 2.67
C MET A 91 13.15 -4.15 1.27
N SER A 92 13.08 -5.15 0.40
CA SER A 92 12.55 -5.00 -0.95
C SER A 92 11.09 -4.54 -0.94
N TYR A 93 10.29 -5.12 -0.07
CA TYR A 93 8.87 -4.75 0.08
C TYR A 93 8.73 -3.31 0.58
N SER A 94 9.54 -2.93 1.58
CA SER A 94 9.54 -1.56 2.10
C SER A 94 9.95 -0.54 1.03
N GLU A 95 10.94 -0.88 0.20
CA GLU A 95 11.39 -0.01 -0.88
C GLU A 95 10.30 0.17 -1.93
N ASP A 96 9.59 -0.90 -2.29
CA ASP A 96 8.49 -0.84 -3.26
C ASP A 96 7.38 0.07 -2.75
N ILE A 97 7.00 -0.06 -1.49
CA ILE A 97 5.97 0.78 -0.87
C ILE A 97 6.42 2.25 -0.87
N SER A 98 7.67 2.51 -0.51
CA SER A 98 8.22 3.87 -0.46
C SER A 98 8.24 4.51 -1.85
N GLU A 99 8.58 3.74 -2.88
CA GLU A 99 8.56 4.21 -4.26
C GLU A 99 7.15 4.59 -4.70
N ILE A 100 6.17 3.73 -4.41
CA ILE A 100 4.77 4.00 -4.73
C ILE A 100 4.29 5.27 -4.04
N LEU A 101 4.59 5.43 -2.75
CA LEU A 101 4.23 6.63 -1.98
C LEU A 101 4.83 7.88 -2.59
N ARG A 102 6.09 7.80 -3.04
CA ARG A 102 6.76 8.93 -3.67
C ARG A 102 6.03 9.37 -4.93
N VAL A 103 5.57 8.43 -5.74
CA VAL A 103 4.81 8.73 -6.95
C VAL A 103 3.44 9.33 -6.59
N LEU A 104 2.71 8.70 -5.66
CA LEU A 104 1.36 9.13 -5.30
C LEU A 104 1.32 10.50 -4.61
N GLN A 105 2.38 10.86 -3.90
CA GLN A 105 2.47 12.13 -3.16
C GLN A 105 3.14 13.24 -3.97
N ARG A 106 3.52 12.95 -5.21
CA ARG A 106 4.10 13.94 -6.11
C ARG A 106 3.01 14.90 -6.59
N ASN A 107 3.23 16.17 -6.41
CA ASN A 107 2.31 17.22 -6.87
C ASN A 107 3.00 18.18 -7.81
#